data_9c3317158aa6c0226cf81a7037a8d77f
#
_entry.id   9c3317158aa6c0226cf81a7037a8d77f
#
_cell.length_a   1.000
_cell.length_b   1.000
_cell.length_c   1.000
_cell.angle_alpha   90.00
_cell.angle_beta   90.00
_cell.angle_gamma   90.00
#
_symmetry.space_group_name_H-M   'P 1'
#
loop_
_entity.id
_entity.type
_entity.pdbx_description
1 polymer ?
#
loop_
_entity_poly.entity_id
_entity_poly.type
_entity_poly.pdbx_seq_one_letter_code
_entity_poly.pdbx_strand_id
1 'polypeptide(L)'
;MKIWKRALSVSITGVMLAAAPMTALAASPEFARTSEEWARLRDNKMEYDELEDLIAEYNTTVQTNQLDLNEFRRDYGDTKDDVSDKYRDMANEIYANISYPDSDDPTYGYVVASMLSAEIQAKNMEKQADDNLEDSEIIGWNYKQAEKTLVTVAQSNMVTLEKNQLSLKQAEIARAQAQMSLTSAETRAAIGTATQVDVLNAREALQTAERNVESAKSNIENVRQKLLVMTGWTYDAQPEICQVPAADVSRIQGMDPAADREKALENNYTLLVNKKKLKNAESGTTKESLQKTIADNEQKIGSALVTNYQNVLDSQRNVLNYENVYVNSQSATLLYMIQVYKALGGGVEK
;
A
#
# COMPACT_ATOMS: atom_id res chain seq x y z
N MET A 1 29.52 -14.18 -4.90
CA MET A 1 28.83 -14.74 -3.71
C MET A 1 27.96 -13.73 -2.93
N LYS A 2 27.34 -12.72 -3.56
CA LYS A 2 26.45 -11.71 -2.93
C LYS A 2 25.05 -11.60 -3.56
N ILE A 3 24.76 -12.38 -4.60
CA ILE A 3 23.49 -12.28 -5.38
C ILE A 3 22.38 -13.20 -4.85
N TRP A 4 22.68 -14.14 -3.98
CA TRP A 4 21.84 -15.26 -3.55
C TRP A 4 20.78 -14.97 -2.47
N LYS A 5 20.60 -13.74 -2.03
CA LYS A 5 19.64 -13.40 -0.95
C LYS A 5 18.42 -12.62 -1.39
N ARG A 6 18.21 -12.40 -2.69
CA ARG A 6 17.11 -11.54 -3.17
C ARG A 6 16.00 -12.25 -3.93
N ALA A 7 16.12 -13.55 -4.18
CA ALA A 7 15.04 -14.33 -4.74
C ALA A 7 14.05 -14.72 -3.63
N LEU A 8 12.82 -14.24 -3.73
CA LEU A 8 11.64 -14.70 -2.99
C LEU A 8 11.57 -14.43 -1.48
N SER A 9 11.46 -13.18 -1.12
CA SER A 9 10.60 -12.81 0.00
C SER A 9 9.96 -11.45 -0.29
N VAL A 10 8.77 -11.47 -0.89
CA VAL A 10 7.84 -10.35 -0.79
C VAL A 10 7.30 -10.36 0.64
N SER A 11 8.16 -10.00 1.58
CA SER A 11 7.76 -9.61 2.91
C SER A 11 7.51 -8.10 2.86
N ILE A 12 6.24 -7.71 3.02
CA ILE A 12 5.86 -6.35 3.35
C ILE A 12 6.44 -6.05 4.75
N THR A 13 7.72 -5.77 4.79
CA THR A 13 8.38 -5.25 5.99
C THR A 13 8.77 -3.81 5.67
N GLY A 14 8.11 -2.88 6.34
CA GLY A 14 8.44 -1.47 6.25
C GLY A 14 9.90 -1.25 6.64
N VAL A 15 10.73 -0.97 5.65
CA VAL A 15 12.09 -0.48 5.85
C VAL A 15 12.01 1.04 5.95
N MET A 16 12.17 1.56 7.17
CA MET A 16 12.51 2.97 7.35
C MET A 16 13.96 3.14 6.88
N LEU A 17 14.14 3.68 5.69
CA LEU A 17 15.43 4.15 5.20
C LEU A 17 15.61 5.61 5.61
N ALA A 18 16.74 5.90 6.25
CA ALA A 18 17.18 7.26 6.55
C ALA A 18 17.30 8.07 5.26
N ALA A 19 16.50 9.13 5.16
CA ALA A 19 16.43 9.99 3.98
C ALA A 19 17.61 10.95 3.95
N ALA A 20 18.47 10.81 2.95
CA ALA A 20 19.14 11.97 2.36
C ALA A 20 18.11 12.82 1.62
N PRO A 21 18.26 14.13 1.45
CA PRO A 21 17.35 14.94 0.66
C PRO A 21 17.44 14.49 -0.80
N MET A 22 16.61 13.56 -1.17
CA MET A 22 16.43 13.21 -2.57
C MET A 22 15.54 14.31 -3.17
N THR A 23 16.09 15.09 -4.06
CA THR A 23 15.28 15.75 -5.08
C THR A 23 14.54 14.61 -5.78
N ALA A 24 13.24 14.53 -5.53
CA ALA A 24 12.42 13.46 -6.09
C ALA A 24 12.47 13.58 -7.62
N LEU A 25 13.30 12.74 -8.23
CA LEU A 25 13.31 12.57 -9.68
C LEU A 25 12.10 11.68 -10.00
N ALA A 26 11.27 12.12 -10.94
CA ALA A 26 10.17 11.31 -11.44
C ALA A 26 10.69 9.98 -12.01
N ALA A 27 9.91 8.92 -11.86
CA ALA A 27 10.22 7.61 -12.44
C ALA A 27 10.12 7.65 -13.97
N SER A 28 9.24 8.50 -14.51
CA SER A 28 8.97 8.62 -15.94
C SER A 28 9.76 9.76 -16.58
N PRO A 29 10.14 9.62 -17.85
CA PRO A 29 10.78 10.72 -18.60
C PRO A 29 9.78 11.86 -18.87
N GLU A 30 10.30 13.08 -19.07
CA GLU A 30 9.50 14.29 -19.27
C GLU A 30 8.42 14.19 -20.37
N PHE A 31 8.69 13.44 -21.44
CA PHE A 31 7.74 13.25 -22.53
C PHE A 31 6.60 12.27 -22.22
N ALA A 32 6.63 11.60 -21.06
CA ALA A 32 5.59 10.63 -20.67
C ALA A 32 4.27 11.30 -20.28
N ARG A 33 4.32 12.60 -19.94
CA ARG A 33 3.16 13.39 -19.54
C ARG A 33 3.17 14.75 -20.24
N THR A 34 2.01 15.40 -20.27
CA THR A 34 1.90 16.79 -20.77
C THR A 34 2.57 17.78 -19.82
N SER A 35 2.85 18.99 -20.32
CA SER A 35 3.42 20.07 -19.49
C SER A 35 2.48 20.46 -18.33
N GLU A 36 1.17 20.41 -18.56
CA GLU A 36 0.16 20.71 -17.55
C GLU A 36 0.12 19.64 -16.43
N GLU A 37 0.20 18.35 -16.81
CA GLU A 37 0.27 17.26 -15.83
C GLU A 37 1.53 17.34 -14.98
N TRP A 38 2.69 17.61 -15.59
CA TRP A 38 3.92 17.81 -14.83
C TRP A 38 3.88 19.04 -13.94
N ALA A 39 3.29 20.16 -14.40
CA ALA A 39 3.14 21.36 -13.58
C ALA A 39 2.28 21.10 -12.34
N ARG A 40 1.22 20.32 -12.47
CA ARG A 40 0.34 19.90 -11.38
C ARG A 40 1.07 19.00 -10.38
N LEU A 41 1.79 17.99 -10.84
CA LEU A 41 2.51 17.06 -9.97
C LEU A 41 3.74 17.68 -9.26
N ARG A 42 4.19 18.86 -9.72
CA ARG A 42 5.37 19.58 -9.20
C ARG A 42 5.02 20.89 -8.51
N ASP A 43 3.75 21.21 -8.38
CA ASP A 43 3.33 22.37 -7.60
C ASP A 43 3.46 22.08 -6.09
N ASN A 44 3.16 23.09 -5.27
CA ASN A 44 3.25 22.93 -3.81
C ASN A 44 1.91 22.50 -3.20
N LYS A 45 1.14 21.66 -3.92
CA LYS A 45 -0.17 21.17 -3.49
C LYS A 45 -0.18 19.64 -3.53
N MET A 46 -1.13 19.08 -2.81
CA MET A 46 -1.45 17.66 -2.83
C MET A 46 -2.96 17.51 -2.90
N GLU A 47 -3.45 17.12 -4.07
CA GLU A 47 -4.86 16.87 -4.32
C GLU A 47 -5.18 15.37 -4.22
N TYR A 48 -6.41 15.05 -3.84
CA TYR A 48 -6.84 13.66 -3.69
C TYR A 48 -6.74 12.86 -5.01
N ASP A 49 -7.13 13.50 -6.12
CA ASP A 49 -7.21 12.86 -7.43
C ASP A 49 -5.83 12.70 -8.09
N GLU A 50 -4.79 13.36 -7.60
CA GLU A 50 -3.41 13.19 -8.11
C GLU A 50 -2.56 12.23 -7.29
N LEU A 51 -3.08 11.68 -6.16
CA LEU A 51 -2.34 10.75 -5.31
C LEU A 51 -1.84 9.52 -6.07
N GLU A 52 -2.60 9.03 -7.05
CA GLU A 52 -2.20 7.89 -7.88
C GLU A 52 -0.96 8.26 -8.71
N ASP A 53 -0.98 9.41 -9.35
CA ASP A 53 0.12 9.91 -10.17
C ASP A 53 1.37 10.25 -9.33
N LEU A 54 1.18 10.91 -8.18
CA LEU A 54 2.27 11.23 -7.25
C LEU A 54 2.98 9.97 -6.75
N ILE A 55 2.21 8.93 -6.41
CA ILE A 55 2.77 7.66 -5.96
C ILE A 55 3.48 6.95 -7.10
N ALA A 56 2.89 6.89 -8.29
CA ALA A 56 3.50 6.26 -9.45
C ALA A 56 4.84 6.90 -9.82
N GLU A 57 4.96 8.23 -9.69
CA GLU A 57 6.15 8.97 -10.09
C GLU A 57 7.20 9.10 -8.99
N TYR A 58 6.78 9.32 -7.74
CA TYR A 58 7.71 9.76 -6.68
C TYR A 58 7.83 8.79 -5.50
N ASN A 59 6.99 7.74 -5.42
CA ASN A 59 7.12 6.77 -4.34
C ASN A 59 8.35 5.88 -4.56
N THR A 60 9.26 5.88 -3.59
CA THR A 60 10.53 5.14 -3.69
C THR A 60 10.34 3.63 -3.87
N THR A 61 9.30 3.04 -3.27
CA THR A 61 8.98 1.61 -3.44
C THR A 61 8.55 1.32 -4.87
N VAL A 62 7.72 2.18 -5.46
CA VAL A 62 7.27 2.03 -6.86
C VAL A 62 8.45 2.16 -7.82
N GLN A 63 9.31 3.17 -7.61
CA GLN A 63 10.53 3.36 -8.41
C GLN A 63 11.47 2.16 -8.29
N THR A 64 11.71 1.65 -7.08
CA THR A 64 12.54 0.47 -6.86
C THR A 64 11.95 -0.76 -7.55
N ASN A 65 10.63 -0.98 -7.45
CA ASN A 65 9.97 -2.09 -8.14
C ASN A 65 10.12 -2.02 -9.66
N GLN A 66 10.10 -0.82 -10.24
CA GLN A 66 10.34 -0.64 -11.68
C GLN A 66 11.79 -0.97 -12.07
N LEU A 67 12.76 -0.57 -11.26
CA LEU A 67 14.16 -0.92 -11.46
C LEU A 67 14.38 -2.43 -11.31
N ASP A 68 13.81 -3.04 -10.27
CA ASP A 68 13.91 -4.47 -10.02
C ASP A 68 13.26 -5.29 -11.16
N LEU A 69 12.15 -4.83 -11.73
CA LEU A 69 11.52 -5.48 -12.89
C LEU A 69 12.42 -5.41 -14.13
N ASN A 70 13.06 -4.26 -14.37
CA ASN A 70 13.98 -4.12 -15.48
C ASN A 70 15.26 -4.96 -15.27
N GLU A 71 15.76 -5.05 -14.04
CA GLU A 71 16.87 -5.93 -13.68
C GLU A 71 16.49 -7.40 -13.87
N PHE A 72 15.30 -7.79 -13.42
CA PHE A 72 14.80 -9.16 -13.61
C PHE A 72 14.74 -9.53 -15.10
N ARG A 73 14.18 -8.67 -15.95
CA ARG A 73 14.11 -8.88 -17.39
C ARG A 73 15.48 -9.02 -18.04
N ARG A 74 16.44 -8.20 -17.61
CA ARG A 74 17.81 -8.27 -18.12
C ARG A 74 18.51 -9.56 -17.71
N ASP A 75 18.32 -10.02 -16.48
CA ASP A 75 19.09 -11.11 -15.90
C ASP A 75 18.46 -12.48 -16.14
N TYR A 76 17.13 -12.53 -16.23
CA TYR A 76 16.35 -13.80 -16.35
C TYR A 76 15.51 -13.89 -17.63
N GLY A 77 15.31 -12.77 -18.35
CA GLY A 77 14.43 -12.74 -19.53
C GLY A 77 12.98 -12.42 -19.19
N ASP A 78 12.11 -12.54 -20.19
CA ASP A 78 10.71 -12.13 -20.10
C ASP A 78 9.74 -13.29 -19.88
N THR A 79 10.06 -14.48 -20.37
CA THR A 79 9.18 -15.64 -20.35
C THR A 79 9.55 -16.65 -19.24
N LYS A 80 8.61 -17.51 -18.89
CA LYS A 80 8.84 -18.63 -17.97
C LYS A 80 10.02 -19.49 -18.44
N ASP A 81 10.12 -19.73 -19.74
CA ASP A 81 11.17 -20.59 -20.32
C ASP A 81 12.55 -19.92 -20.22
N ASP A 82 12.64 -18.61 -20.50
CA ASP A 82 13.89 -17.83 -20.30
C ASP A 82 14.38 -17.94 -18.86
N VAL A 83 13.46 -17.76 -17.87
CA VAL A 83 13.79 -17.87 -16.45
C VAL A 83 14.26 -19.29 -16.10
N SER A 84 13.58 -20.31 -16.60
CA SER A 84 13.94 -21.72 -16.38
C SER A 84 15.29 -22.06 -17.00
N ASP A 85 15.55 -21.60 -18.24
CA ASP A 85 16.81 -21.79 -18.92
C ASP A 85 17.96 -21.09 -18.18
N LYS A 86 17.72 -19.89 -17.65
CA LYS A 86 18.72 -19.20 -16.82
C LYS A 86 19.10 -20.01 -15.57
N TYR A 87 18.13 -20.62 -14.88
CA TYR A 87 18.44 -21.52 -13.76
C TYR A 87 19.22 -22.76 -14.20
N ARG A 88 18.91 -23.34 -15.39
CA ARG A 88 19.68 -24.46 -15.95
C ARG A 88 21.11 -24.04 -16.31
N ASP A 89 21.29 -22.87 -16.88
CA ASP A 89 22.63 -22.31 -17.19
C ASP A 89 23.45 -22.16 -15.90
N MET A 90 22.86 -21.61 -14.82
CA MET A 90 23.52 -21.51 -13.52
C MET A 90 23.90 -22.88 -12.95
N ALA A 91 23.05 -23.90 -13.13
CA ALA A 91 23.36 -25.27 -12.73
C ALA A 91 24.55 -25.84 -13.55
N ASN A 92 24.53 -25.62 -14.86
CA ASN A 92 25.58 -26.06 -15.77
C ASN A 92 26.93 -25.40 -15.46
N GLU A 93 26.93 -24.09 -15.13
CA GLU A 93 28.15 -23.41 -14.67
C GLU A 93 28.72 -24.03 -13.39
N ILE A 94 27.88 -24.41 -12.46
CA ILE A 94 28.33 -25.10 -11.23
C ILE A 94 28.89 -26.48 -11.58
N TYR A 95 28.20 -27.29 -12.41
CA TYR A 95 28.67 -28.60 -12.83
C TYR A 95 30.01 -28.53 -13.56
N ALA A 96 30.20 -27.54 -14.43
CA ALA A 96 31.45 -27.33 -15.15
C ALA A 96 32.66 -27.09 -14.25
N ASN A 97 32.45 -26.57 -13.04
CA ASN A 97 33.48 -26.32 -12.06
C ASN A 97 33.68 -27.46 -11.05
N ILE A 98 32.92 -28.56 -11.16
CA ILE A 98 33.09 -29.72 -10.30
C ILE A 98 34.23 -30.61 -10.87
N SER A 99 35.29 -30.76 -10.09
CA SER A 99 36.42 -31.66 -10.39
C SER A 99 36.82 -32.41 -9.13
N TYR A 100 36.70 -33.70 -9.13
CA TYR A 100 37.09 -34.52 -7.98
C TYR A 100 38.58 -34.79 -8.02
N PRO A 101 39.29 -34.67 -6.89
CA PRO A 101 40.72 -34.95 -6.78
C PRO A 101 40.98 -36.46 -6.79
N ASP A 102 42.22 -36.87 -7.00
CA ASP A 102 42.62 -38.24 -6.83
C ASP A 102 42.51 -38.67 -5.37
N SER A 103 42.25 -39.96 -5.13
CA SER A 103 41.95 -40.50 -3.79
C SER A 103 43.13 -40.42 -2.78
N ASP A 104 44.32 -40.22 -3.27
CA ASP A 104 45.56 -40.07 -2.49
C ASP A 104 45.95 -38.60 -2.20
N ASP A 105 45.16 -37.62 -2.66
CA ASP A 105 45.34 -36.21 -2.29
C ASP A 105 45.05 -36.03 -0.80
N PRO A 106 45.96 -35.40 -0.03
CA PRO A 106 45.77 -35.12 1.41
C PRO A 106 44.52 -34.28 1.70
N THR A 107 44.00 -33.52 0.72
CA THR A 107 42.81 -32.69 0.84
C THR A 107 41.53 -33.37 0.34
N TYR A 108 41.63 -34.65 -0.09
CA TYR A 108 40.56 -35.41 -0.74
C TYR A 108 39.20 -35.25 -0.03
N GLY A 109 39.15 -35.54 1.27
CA GLY A 109 37.91 -35.49 2.03
C GLY A 109 37.24 -34.12 2.06
N TYR A 110 38.02 -33.06 2.16
CA TYR A 110 37.52 -31.68 2.16
C TYR A 110 37.03 -31.24 0.77
N VAL A 111 37.81 -31.53 -0.26
CA VAL A 111 37.48 -31.20 -1.65
C VAL A 111 36.25 -31.97 -2.12
N VAL A 112 36.17 -33.26 -1.84
CA VAL A 112 34.99 -34.09 -2.17
C VAL A 112 33.73 -33.54 -1.48
N ALA A 113 33.81 -33.18 -0.19
CA ALA A 113 32.66 -32.59 0.51
C ALA A 113 32.22 -31.24 -0.11
N SER A 114 33.19 -30.41 -0.53
CA SER A 114 32.90 -29.14 -1.24
C SER A 114 32.24 -29.40 -2.60
N MET A 115 32.76 -30.36 -3.40
CA MET A 115 32.20 -30.70 -4.71
C MET A 115 30.80 -31.31 -4.60
N LEU A 116 30.55 -32.19 -3.61
CA LEU A 116 29.22 -32.70 -3.33
C LEU A 116 28.23 -31.57 -2.94
N SER A 117 28.68 -30.60 -2.15
CA SER A 117 27.87 -29.42 -1.84
C SER A 117 27.54 -28.62 -3.10
N ALA A 118 28.50 -28.45 -4.02
CA ALA A 118 28.27 -27.76 -5.30
C ALA A 118 27.27 -28.56 -6.18
N GLU A 119 27.38 -29.90 -6.23
CA GLU A 119 26.43 -30.75 -6.94
C GLU A 119 25.01 -30.63 -6.40
N ILE A 120 24.84 -30.59 -5.08
CA ILE A 120 23.53 -30.36 -4.45
C ILE A 120 22.98 -28.96 -4.84
N GLN A 121 23.83 -27.94 -4.91
CA GLN A 121 23.42 -26.60 -5.36
C GLN A 121 22.98 -26.63 -6.81
N ALA A 122 23.72 -27.27 -7.71
CA ALA A 122 23.35 -27.40 -9.12
C ALA A 122 21.99 -28.12 -9.28
N LYS A 123 21.79 -29.27 -8.60
CA LYS A 123 20.50 -29.96 -8.58
C LYS A 123 19.34 -29.11 -8.04
N ASN A 124 19.60 -28.26 -7.05
CA ASN A 124 18.58 -27.34 -6.56
C ASN A 124 18.23 -26.28 -7.62
N MET A 125 19.19 -25.82 -8.43
CA MET A 125 18.93 -24.93 -9.56
C MET A 125 18.10 -25.61 -10.66
N GLU A 126 18.45 -26.84 -11.04
CA GLU A 126 17.65 -27.63 -11.98
C GLU A 126 16.20 -27.78 -11.48
N LYS A 127 16.03 -28.11 -10.21
CA LYS A 127 14.69 -28.19 -9.61
C LYS A 127 13.97 -26.86 -9.64
N GLN A 128 14.65 -25.75 -9.37
CA GLN A 128 14.05 -24.41 -9.50
C GLN A 128 13.65 -24.11 -10.94
N ALA A 129 14.41 -24.54 -11.94
CA ALA A 129 14.06 -24.42 -13.33
C ALA A 129 12.78 -25.19 -13.68
N ASP A 130 12.69 -26.45 -13.21
CA ASP A 130 11.56 -27.33 -13.49
C ASP A 130 10.27 -26.89 -12.76
N ASP A 131 10.39 -26.40 -11.52
CA ASP A 131 9.28 -25.94 -10.69
C ASP A 131 8.91 -24.47 -10.95
N ASN A 132 9.64 -23.75 -11.85
CA ASN A 132 9.43 -22.33 -12.09
C ASN A 132 8.05 -22.05 -12.69
N LEU A 133 7.35 -21.09 -12.10
CA LEU A 133 6.08 -20.57 -12.59
C LEU A 133 6.15 -19.06 -12.89
N GLU A 134 7.24 -18.41 -12.51
CA GLU A 134 7.41 -16.96 -12.58
C GLU A 134 7.91 -16.51 -13.96
N ASP A 135 7.47 -15.35 -14.38
CA ASP A 135 7.97 -14.61 -15.53
C ASP A 135 7.88 -13.09 -15.26
N SER A 136 8.37 -12.27 -16.17
CA SER A 136 8.38 -10.82 -15.99
C SER A 136 6.98 -10.20 -15.89
N GLU A 137 5.99 -10.82 -16.51
CA GLU A 137 4.59 -10.37 -16.47
C GLU A 137 3.99 -10.57 -15.07
N ILE A 138 4.23 -11.73 -14.46
CA ILE A 138 3.81 -12.03 -13.08
C ILE A 138 4.46 -11.05 -12.09
N ILE A 139 5.77 -10.82 -12.23
CA ILE A 139 6.48 -9.85 -11.39
C ILE A 139 5.90 -8.44 -11.58
N GLY A 140 5.66 -8.03 -12.83
CA GLY A 140 5.04 -6.74 -13.15
C GLY A 140 3.65 -6.56 -12.52
N TRP A 141 2.79 -7.59 -12.56
CA TRP A 141 1.47 -7.54 -11.93
C TRP A 141 1.54 -7.47 -10.40
N ASN A 142 2.49 -8.18 -9.77
CA ASN A 142 2.72 -8.08 -8.33
C ASN A 142 3.13 -6.65 -7.94
N TYR A 143 3.98 -6.00 -8.73
CA TYR A 143 4.37 -4.61 -8.49
C TYR A 143 3.22 -3.62 -8.72
N LYS A 144 2.40 -3.84 -9.74
CA LYS A 144 1.18 -3.05 -9.97
C LYS A 144 0.17 -3.20 -8.84
N GLN A 145 0.02 -4.40 -8.28
CA GLN A 145 -0.81 -4.62 -7.10
C GLN A 145 -0.27 -3.86 -5.87
N ALA A 146 1.04 -3.88 -5.66
CA ALA A 146 1.68 -3.12 -4.58
C ALA A 146 1.46 -1.60 -4.75
N GLU A 147 1.61 -1.07 -5.97
CA GLU A 147 1.34 0.34 -6.32
C GLU A 147 -0.12 0.70 -6.00
N LYS A 148 -1.11 -0.09 -6.45
CA LYS A 148 -2.53 0.13 -6.13
C LYS A 148 -2.81 0.11 -4.63
N THR A 149 -2.12 -0.74 -3.89
CA THR A 149 -2.23 -0.79 -2.43
C THR A 149 -1.70 0.50 -1.79
N LEU A 150 -0.55 1.00 -2.26
CA LEU A 150 0.01 2.27 -1.79
C LEU A 150 -0.93 3.44 -2.07
N VAL A 151 -1.51 3.52 -3.26
CA VAL A 151 -2.51 4.53 -3.61
C VAL A 151 -3.70 4.49 -2.66
N THR A 152 -4.25 3.29 -2.40
CA THR A 152 -5.38 3.12 -1.47
C THR A 152 -5.02 3.56 -0.06
N VAL A 153 -3.80 3.26 0.41
CA VAL A 153 -3.33 3.69 1.73
C VAL A 153 -3.17 5.21 1.79
N ALA A 154 -2.64 5.85 0.74
CA ALA A 154 -2.50 7.31 0.69
C ALA A 154 -3.87 8.00 0.71
N GLN A 155 -4.83 7.51 -0.08
CA GLN A 155 -6.21 7.99 -0.08
C GLN A 155 -6.86 7.87 1.31
N SER A 156 -6.67 6.72 1.97
CA SER A 156 -7.13 6.51 3.35
C SER A 156 -6.48 7.46 4.36
N ASN A 157 -5.18 7.72 4.20
CA ASN A 157 -4.47 8.69 5.04
C ASN A 157 -5.00 10.10 4.83
N MET A 158 -5.30 10.52 3.60
CA MET A 158 -5.86 11.85 3.33
C MET A 158 -7.25 12.03 3.95
N VAL A 159 -8.12 11.01 3.85
CA VAL A 159 -9.41 10.97 4.56
C VAL A 159 -9.21 11.01 6.08
N THR A 160 -8.21 10.30 6.60
CA THR A 160 -7.89 10.28 8.04
C THR A 160 -7.37 11.63 8.51
N LEU A 161 -6.58 12.32 7.69
CA LEU A 161 -6.10 13.66 7.97
C LEU A 161 -7.28 14.63 8.18
N GLU A 162 -8.25 14.62 7.27
CA GLU A 162 -9.44 15.47 7.38
C GLU A 162 -10.26 15.15 8.64
N LYS A 163 -10.46 13.86 8.94
CA LYS A 163 -11.11 13.44 10.19
C LYS A 163 -10.38 13.93 11.44
N ASN A 164 -9.05 13.85 11.44
CA ASN A 164 -8.24 14.34 12.56
C ASN A 164 -8.34 15.85 12.70
N GLN A 165 -8.42 16.61 11.60
CA GLN A 165 -8.64 18.06 11.63
C GLN A 165 -10.01 18.41 12.24
N LEU A 166 -11.06 17.65 11.91
CA LEU A 166 -12.38 17.81 12.55
C LEU A 166 -12.31 17.47 14.04
N SER A 167 -11.62 16.40 14.41
CA SER A 167 -11.42 16.01 15.80
C SER A 167 -10.65 17.09 16.60
N LEU A 168 -9.67 17.75 15.98
CA LEU A 168 -8.97 18.89 16.59
C LEU A 168 -9.94 20.04 16.88
N LYS A 169 -10.79 20.42 15.92
CA LYS A 169 -11.81 21.47 16.13
C LYS A 169 -12.75 21.12 17.30
N GLN A 170 -13.18 19.86 17.40
CA GLN A 170 -14.00 19.40 18.52
C GLN A 170 -13.26 19.46 19.86
N ALA A 171 -11.98 19.05 19.90
CA ALA A 171 -11.15 19.15 21.09
C ALA A 171 -10.92 20.60 21.53
N GLU A 172 -10.73 21.53 20.60
CA GLU A 172 -10.60 22.96 20.87
C GLU A 172 -11.88 23.56 21.48
N ILE A 173 -13.05 23.18 20.95
CA ILE A 173 -14.35 23.58 21.53
C ILE A 173 -14.49 23.02 22.95
N ALA A 174 -14.17 21.75 23.17
CA ALA A 174 -14.21 21.13 24.49
C ALA A 174 -13.27 21.82 25.50
N ARG A 175 -12.06 22.19 25.04
CA ARG A 175 -11.12 22.98 25.85
C ARG A 175 -11.69 24.33 26.22
N ALA A 176 -12.30 25.04 25.27
CA ALA A 176 -12.94 26.35 25.54
C ALA A 176 -14.09 26.23 26.55
N GLN A 177 -14.90 25.18 26.46
CA GLN A 177 -15.98 24.88 27.43
C GLN A 177 -15.42 24.55 28.81
N ALA A 178 -14.36 23.75 28.90
CA ALA A 178 -13.71 23.44 30.17
C ALA A 178 -13.10 24.70 30.83
N GLN A 179 -12.50 25.59 30.03
CA GLN A 179 -11.99 26.88 30.51
C GLN A 179 -13.09 27.77 31.10
N MET A 180 -14.23 27.86 30.40
CA MET A 180 -15.38 28.60 30.91
C MET A 180 -15.91 28.00 32.20
N SER A 181 -15.96 26.69 32.31
CA SER A 181 -16.39 25.96 33.51
C SER A 181 -15.45 26.21 34.69
N LEU A 182 -14.13 26.25 34.46
CA LEU A 182 -13.15 26.58 35.49
C LEU A 182 -13.35 28.03 35.97
N THR A 183 -13.46 29.01 35.08
CA THR A 183 -13.69 30.42 35.41
C THR A 183 -14.97 30.58 36.21
N SER A 184 -16.06 29.87 35.87
CA SER A 184 -17.32 29.85 36.61
C SER A 184 -17.14 29.28 38.01
N ALA A 185 -16.44 28.14 38.15
CA ALA A 185 -16.17 27.50 39.42
C ALA A 185 -15.33 28.41 40.35
N GLU A 186 -14.29 29.06 39.83
CA GLU A 186 -13.46 30.00 40.58
C GLU A 186 -14.27 31.21 41.04
N THR A 187 -15.10 31.79 40.18
CA THR A 187 -15.98 32.91 40.52
C THR A 187 -16.98 32.53 41.66
N ARG A 188 -17.60 31.36 41.53
CA ARG A 188 -18.54 30.84 42.54
C ARG A 188 -17.85 30.49 43.85
N ALA A 189 -16.62 29.98 43.83
CA ALA A 189 -15.84 29.74 45.04
C ALA A 189 -15.46 31.06 45.71
N ALA A 190 -15.13 32.11 44.99
CA ALA A 190 -14.81 33.44 45.53
C ALA A 190 -15.99 34.07 46.31
N ILE A 191 -17.22 33.78 45.89
CA ILE A 191 -18.44 34.27 46.60
C ILE A 191 -19.04 33.20 47.56
N GLY A 192 -18.31 32.11 47.79
CA GLY A 192 -18.71 31.08 48.78
C GLY A 192 -19.82 30.14 48.31
N THR A 193 -20.17 30.09 47.03
CA THR A 193 -21.22 29.21 46.44
C THR A 193 -20.69 27.94 45.73
N ALA A 194 -19.37 27.75 45.70
CA ALA A 194 -18.73 26.50 45.27
C ALA A 194 -17.58 26.13 46.22
N THR A 195 -17.18 24.89 46.25
CA THR A 195 -16.09 24.37 47.09
C THR A 195 -14.75 24.41 46.32
N GLN A 196 -13.63 24.31 47.06
CA GLN A 196 -12.30 24.16 46.42
C GLN A 196 -12.20 22.83 45.64
N VAL A 197 -12.97 21.81 46.00
CA VAL A 197 -13.04 20.55 45.23
C VAL A 197 -13.68 20.78 43.86
N ASP A 198 -14.71 21.63 43.78
CA ASP A 198 -15.34 21.98 42.49
C ASP A 198 -14.35 22.71 41.56
N VAL A 199 -13.51 23.59 42.10
CA VAL A 199 -12.45 24.26 41.34
C VAL A 199 -11.38 23.31 40.88
N LEU A 200 -10.96 22.35 41.76
CA LEU A 200 -9.96 21.36 41.39
C LEU A 200 -10.48 20.43 40.27
N ASN A 201 -11.74 19.97 40.37
CA ASN A 201 -12.37 19.14 39.34
C ASN A 201 -12.47 19.87 38.00
N ALA A 202 -12.84 21.16 37.99
CA ALA A 202 -12.90 21.97 36.79
C ALA A 202 -11.51 22.18 36.18
N ARG A 203 -10.48 22.34 37.01
CA ARG A 203 -9.07 22.46 36.54
C ARG A 203 -8.57 21.13 35.93
N GLU A 204 -8.88 20.00 36.53
CA GLU A 204 -8.55 18.68 35.99
C GLU A 204 -9.24 18.44 34.62
N ALA A 205 -10.52 18.84 34.50
CA ALA A 205 -11.25 18.78 33.25
C ALA A 205 -10.57 19.63 32.15
N LEU A 206 -10.13 20.86 32.49
CA LEU A 206 -9.38 21.70 31.55
C LEU A 206 -8.07 21.05 31.12
N GLN A 207 -7.25 20.57 32.05
CA GLN A 207 -6.00 19.89 31.74
C GLN A 207 -6.22 18.65 30.84
N THR A 208 -7.32 17.94 31.06
CA THR A 208 -7.68 16.80 30.20
C THR A 208 -8.04 17.25 28.79
N ALA A 209 -8.82 18.33 28.66
CA ALA A 209 -9.16 18.90 27.36
C ALA A 209 -7.94 19.44 26.61
N GLU A 210 -6.98 20.07 27.33
CA GLU A 210 -5.70 20.51 26.75
C GLU A 210 -4.87 19.33 26.20
N ARG A 211 -4.76 18.24 26.97
CA ARG A 211 -4.08 17.01 26.48
C ARG A 211 -4.75 16.43 25.24
N ASN A 212 -6.07 16.49 25.14
CA ASN A 212 -6.81 16.02 23.98
C ASN A 212 -6.51 16.87 22.74
N VAL A 213 -6.37 18.17 22.89
CA VAL A 213 -5.95 19.09 21.80
C VAL A 213 -4.55 18.73 21.30
N GLU A 214 -3.58 18.55 22.21
CA GLU A 214 -2.20 18.18 21.82
C GLU A 214 -2.15 16.80 21.17
N SER A 215 -2.92 15.82 21.67
CA SER A 215 -3.04 14.50 21.04
C SER A 215 -3.61 14.59 19.62
N ALA A 216 -4.66 15.40 19.41
CA ALA A 216 -5.25 15.61 18.10
C ALA A 216 -4.26 16.26 17.11
N LYS A 217 -3.48 17.27 17.56
CA LYS A 217 -2.42 17.88 16.74
C LYS A 217 -1.34 16.86 16.34
N SER A 218 -0.90 16.06 17.31
CA SER A 218 0.09 15.00 17.05
C SER A 218 -0.42 13.97 16.03
N ASN A 219 -1.70 13.58 16.10
CA ASN A 219 -2.31 12.67 15.14
C ASN A 219 -2.36 13.27 13.72
N ILE A 220 -2.64 14.56 13.59
CA ILE A 220 -2.61 15.28 12.31
C ILE A 220 -1.20 15.23 11.73
N GLU A 221 -0.20 15.59 12.52
CA GLU A 221 1.19 15.64 12.05
C GLU A 221 1.70 14.24 11.65
N ASN A 222 1.38 13.21 12.42
CA ASN A 222 1.75 11.82 12.09
C ASN A 222 1.18 11.36 10.74
N VAL A 223 -0.08 11.68 10.46
CA VAL A 223 -0.72 11.31 9.19
C VAL A 223 -0.17 12.16 8.04
N ARG A 224 0.06 13.46 8.30
CA ARG A 224 0.67 14.37 7.33
C ARG A 224 2.05 13.87 6.89
N GLN A 225 2.92 13.52 7.82
CA GLN A 225 4.26 12.99 7.50
C GLN A 225 4.19 11.69 6.69
N LYS A 226 3.26 10.79 7.00
CA LYS A 226 3.04 9.58 6.21
C LYS A 226 2.67 9.90 4.77
N LEU A 227 1.75 10.83 4.54
CA LEU A 227 1.36 11.26 3.21
C LEU A 227 2.55 11.85 2.44
N LEU A 228 3.30 12.75 3.06
CA LEU A 228 4.47 13.37 2.44
C LEU A 228 5.47 12.32 1.94
N VAL A 229 5.86 11.39 2.82
CA VAL A 229 6.82 10.34 2.46
C VAL A 229 6.27 9.41 1.36
N MET A 230 4.98 9.08 1.42
CA MET A 230 4.36 8.22 0.42
C MET A 230 4.31 8.84 -0.97
N THR A 231 4.19 10.17 -1.05
CA THR A 231 4.09 10.93 -2.30
C THR A 231 5.41 11.58 -2.74
N GLY A 232 6.53 11.16 -2.14
CA GLY A 232 7.88 11.57 -2.53
C GLY A 232 8.34 12.93 -1.97
N TRP A 233 7.57 13.56 -1.10
CA TRP A 233 7.98 14.76 -0.39
C TRP A 233 8.94 14.43 0.76
N THR A 234 9.78 15.39 1.15
CA THR A 234 10.54 15.26 2.39
C THR A 234 9.59 15.34 3.59
N TYR A 235 9.93 14.67 4.70
CA TYR A 235 9.07 14.57 5.89
C TYR A 235 8.73 15.92 6.52
N ASP A 236 9.58 16.93 6.30
CA ASP A 236 9.46 18.30 6.81
C ASP A 236 8.90 19.30 5.77
N ALA A 237 8.57 18.84 4.57
CA ALA A 237 7.95 19.66 3.54
C ALA A 237 6.61 20.22 4.00
N GLN A 238 6.24 21.37 3.45
CA GLN A 238 5.01 22.08 3.80
C GLN A 238 4.13 22.34 2.56
N PRO A 239 3.77 21.30 1.77
CA PRO A 239 2.78 21.50 0.73
C PRO A 239 1.40 21.79 1.32
N GLU A 240 0.56 22.45 0.57
CA GLU A 240 -0.86 22.55 0.84
C GLU A 240 -1.52 21.21 0.57
N ILE A 241 -2.00 20.52 1.62
CA ILE A 241 -2.81 19.31 1.45
C ILE A 241 -4.26 19.75 1.29
N CYS A 242 -4.80 19.56 0.10
CA CYS A 242 -6.16 19.99 -0.25
C CYS A 242 -7.21 19.13 0.47
N GLN A 243 -8.42 19.66 0.59
CA GLN A 243 -9.52 18.89 1.15
C GLN A 243 -9.91 17.71 0.23
N VAL A 244 -10.34 16.63 0.86
CA VAL A 244 -10.90 15.50 0.12
C VAL A 244 -12.18 15.96 -0.59
N PRO A 245 -12.33 15.73 -1.91
CA PRO A 245 -13.51 16.14 -2.63
C PRO A 245 -14.76 15.45 -2.08
N ALA A 246 -15.91 16.12 -2.18
CA ALA A 246 -17.18 15.53 -1.80
C ALA A 246 -17.47 14.31 -2.68
N ALA A 247 -18.01 13.23 -2.07
CA ALA A 247 -18.37 12.05 -2.82
C ALA A 247 -19.50 12.36 -3.83
N ASP A 248 -19.28 11.97 -5.08
CA ASP A 248 -20.31 12.05 -6.12
C ASP A 248 -21.32 10.90 -5.92
N VAL A 249 -22.42 11.24 -5.26
CA VAL A 249 -23.51 10.29 -4.94
C VAL A 249 -24.14 9.71 -6.20
N SER A 250 -24.10 10.42 -7.34
CA SER A 250 -24.67 9.93 -8.60
C SER A 250 -23.93 8.68 -9.10
N ARG A 251 -22.66 8.55 -8.82
CA ARG A 251 -21.86 7.36 -9.16
C ARG A 251 -22.33 6.08 -8.45
N ILE A 252 -22.92 6.21 -7.27
CA ILE A 252 -23.44 5.06 -6.52
C ILE A 252 -24.63 4.42 -7.26
N GLN A 253 -25.41 5.22 -7.97
CA GLN A 253 -26.55 4.73 -8.75
C GLN A 253 -26.14 3.88 -9.96
N GLY A 254 -24.92 4.09 -10.46
CA GLY A 254 -24.34 3.31 -11.55
C GLY A 254 -23.60 2.03 -11.11
N MET A 255 -23.49 1.76 -9.81
CA MET A 255 -22.83 0.57 -9.29
C MET A 255 -23.77 -0.63 -9.36
N ASP A 256 -23.34 -1.67 -10.06
CA ASP A 256 -24.02 -2.98 -10.12
C ASP A 256 -22.98 -4.09 -9.89
N PRO A 257 -22.89 -4.65 -8.66
CA PRO A 257 -21.91 -5.69 -8.36
C PRO A 257 -22.05 -6.95 -9.23
N ALA A 258 -23.23 -7.23 -9.75
CA ALA A 258 -23.44 -8.38 -10.63
C ALA A 258 -22.87 -8.12 -12.03
N ALA A 259 -23.15 -6.94 -12.60
CA ALA A 259 -22.62 -6.53 -13.90
C ALA A 259 -21.11 -6.23 -13.83
N ASP A 260 -20.63 -5.67 -12.71
CA ASP A 260 -19.22 -5.30 -12.51
C ASP A 260 -18.32 -6.49 -12.19
N ARG A 261 -18.90 -7.66 -11.86
CA ARG A 261 -18.13 -8.86 -11.47
C ARG A 261 -17.12 -9.29 -12.54
N GLU A 262 -17.50 -9.32 -13.79
CA GLU A 262 -16.62 -9.71 -14.91
C GLU A 262 -15.41 -8.77 -14.99
N LYS A 263 -15.66 -7.46 -14.96
CA LYS A 263 -14.58 -6.44 -14.95
C LYS A 263 -13.66 -6.59 -13.73
N ALA A 264 -14.22 -6.91 -12.55
CA ALA A 264 -13.45 -7.14 -11.34
C ALA A 264 -12.54 -8.35 -11.48
N LEU A 265 -13.00 -9.44 -12.10
CA LEU A 265 -12.22 -10.64 -12.37
C LEU A 265 -11.10 -10.37 -13.41
N GLU A 266 -11.39 -9.58 -14.43
CA GLU A 266 -10.42 -9.23 -15.48
C GLU A 266 -9.29 -8.31 -14.96
N ASN A 267 -9.60 -7.43 -14.01
CA ASN A 267 -8.67 -6.40 -13.53
C ASN A 267 -8.00 -6.74 -12.18
N ASN A 268 -8.26 -7.92 -11.62
CA ASN A 268 -7.65 -8.32 -10.34
C ASN A 268 -6.28 -8.95 -10.54
N TYR A 269 -5.24 -8.24 -10.15
CA TYR A 269 -3.85 -8.69 -10.33
C TYR A 269 -3.55 -10.05 -9.67
N THR A 270 -4.08 -10.33 -8.48
CA THR A 270 -3.90 -11.65 -7.84
C THR A 270 -4.47 -12.77 -8.70
N LEU A 271 -5.64 -12.55 -9.30
CA LEU A 271 -6.27 -13.53 -10.18
C LEU A 271 -5.50 -13.67 -11.50
N LEU A 272 -5.03 -12.55 -12.09
CA LEU A 272 -4.19 -12.56 -13.28
C LEU A 272 -2.90 -13.35 -13.05
N VAL A 273 -2.21 -13.11 -11.93
CA VAL A 273 -1.01 -13.85 -11.52
C VAL A 273 -1.30 -15.35 -11.44
N ASN A 274 -2.38 -15.77 -10.75
CA ASN A 274 -2.70 -17.18 -10.60
C ASN A 274 -3.10 -17.83 -11.94
N LYS A 275 -3.82 -17.12 -12.81
CA LYS A 275 -4.15 -17.59 -14.17
C LYS A 275 -2.88 -17.75 -15.01
N LYS A 276 -1.93 -16.84 -14.91
CA LYS A 276 -0.64 -16.93 -15.61
C LYS A 276 0.20 -18.08 -15.07
N LYS A 277 0.29 -18.25 -13.75
CA LYS A 277 0.95 -19.40 -13.12
C LYS A 277 0.33 -20.72 -13.55
N LEU A 278 -0.99 -20.79 -13.68
CA LEU A 278 -1.68 -21.98 -14.20
C LEU A 278 -1.27 -22.29 -15.65
N LYS A 279 -1.12 -21.25 -16.48
CA LYS A 279 -0.64 -21.38 -17.85
C LYS A 279 0.82 -21.88 -17.89
N ASN A 280 1.64 -21.39 -17.00
CA ASN A 280 3.06 -21.73 -16.89
C ASN A 280 3.31 -23.10 -16.22
N ALA A 281 2.35 -23.65 -15.48
CA ALA A 281 2.49 -24.90 -14.75
C ALA A 281 2.53 -26.12 -15.70
N GLU A 282 3.40 -27.07 -15.42
CA GLU A 282 3.54 -28.35 -16.15
C GLU A 282 2.94 -29.52 -15.37
N SER A 283 3.19 -29.58 -14.07
CA SER A 283 2.71 -30.65 -13.18
C SER A 283 1.18 -30.65 -13.02
N GLY A 284 0.56 -31.82 -13.11
CA GLY A 284 -0.87 -32.01 -12.91
C GLY A 284 -1.33 -31.59 -11.51
N THR A 285 -0.56 -31.91 -10.48
CA THR A 285 -0.85 -31.50 -9.08
C THR A 285 -0.80 -30.00 -8.91
N THR A 286 0.21 -29.33 -9.48
CA THR A 286 0.33 -27.86 -9.46
C THR A 286 -0.84 -27.20 -10.18
N LYS A 287 -1.21 -27.72 -11.37
CA LYS A 287 -2.38 -27.24 -12.12
C LYS A 287 -3.67 -27.37 -11.31
N GLU A 288 -3.89 -28.52 -10.68
CA GLU A 288 -5.10 -28.76 -9.87
C GLU A 288 -5.16 -27.80 -8.66
N SER A 289 -4.02 -27.59 -8.00
CA SER A 289 -3.92 -26.65 -6.88
C SER A 289 -4.21 -25.21 -7.31
N LEU A 290 -3.64 -24.77 -8.43
CA LEU A 290 -3.87 -23.42 -8.97
C LEU A 290 -5.32 -23.23 -9.45
N GLN A 291 -5.95 -24.24 -10.05
CA GLN A 291 -7.38 -24.19 -10.43
C GLN A 291 -8.27 -24.00 -9.21
N LYS A 292 -8.01 -24.69 -8.10
CA LYS A 292 -8.75 -24.50 -6.83
C LYS A 292 -8.51 -23.10 -6.26
N THR A 293 -7.28 -22.60 -6.31
CA THR A 293 -6.93 -21.25 -5.86
C THR A 293 -7.63 -20.18 -6.71
N ILE A 294 -7.68 -20.34 -8.02
CA ILE A 294 -8.38 -19.44 -8.93
C ILE A 294 -9.87 -19.42 -8.62
N ALA A 295 -10.50 -20.58 -8.48
CA ALA A 295 -11.92 -20.67 -8.15
C ALA A 295 -12.27 -20.01 -6.80
N ASP A 296 -11.43 -20.21 -5.78
CA ASP A 296 -11.56 -19.54 -4.47
C ASP A 296 -11.40 -18.02 -4.58
N ASN A 297 -10.40 -17.55 -5.36
CA ASN A 297 -10.21 -16.11 -5.59
C ASN A 297 -11.39 -15.49 -6.32
N GLU A 298 -11.95 -16.13 -7.33
CA GLU A 298 -13.14 -15.65 -8.07
C GLU A 298 -14.37 -15.51 -7.14
N GLN A 299 -14.55 -16.44 -6.19
CA GLN A 299 -15.59 -16.34 -5.17
C GLN A 299 -15.32 -15.20 -4.19
N LYS A 300 -14.07 -15.05 -3.72
CA LYS A 300 -13.68 -13.98 -2.80
C LYS A 300 -13.83 -12.60 -3.43
N ILE A 301 -13.43 -12.43 -4.70
CA ILE A 301 -13.59 -11.18 -5.44
C ILE A 301 -15.07 -10.81 -5.55
N GLY A 302 -15.93 -11.75 -5.97
CA GLY A 302 -17.35 -11.51 -6.07
C GLY A 302 -17.99 -11.16 -4.73
N SER A 303 -17.65 -11.88 -3.66
CA SER A 303 -18.14 -11.60 -2.30
C SER A 303 -17.65 -10.24 -1.79
N ALA A 304 -16.37 -9.90 -2.00
CA ALA A 304 -15.82 -8.61 -1.60
C ALA A 304 -16.49 -7.45 -2.34
N LEU A 305 -16.78 -7.61 -3.64
CA LEU A 305 -17.47 -6.60 -4.44
C LEU A 305 -18.87 -6.30 -3.87
N VAL A 306 -19.67 -7.34 -3.59
CA VAL A 306 -21.01 -7.20 -3.00
C VAL A 306 -20.93 -6.57 -1.61
N THR A 307 -20.00 -7.03 -0.76
CA THR A 307 -19.82 -6.49 0.60
C THR A 307 -19.45 -5.02 0.58
N ASN A 308 -18.52 -4.61 -0.29
CA ASN A 308 -18.14 -3.21 -0.40
C ASN A 308 -19.23 -2.34 -0.97
N TYR A 309 -20.04 -2.85 -1.89
CA TYR A 309 -21.24 -2.16 -2.37
C TYR A 309 -22.24 -1.90 -1.23
N GLN A 310 -22.52 -2.89 -0.39
CA GLN A 310 -23.38 -2.71 0.78
C GLN A 310 -22.81 -1.66 1.75
N ASN A 311 -21.50 -1.68 1.99
CA ASN A 311 -20.82 -0.68 2.81
C ASN A 311 -20.97 0.74 2.24
N VAL A 312 -20.91 0.89 0.90
CA VAL A 312 -21.16 2.18 0.24
C VAL A 312 -22.59 2.64 0.48
N LEU A 313 -23.60 1.77 0.30
CA LEU A 313 -25.00 2.09 0.55
C LEU A 313 -25.27 2.47 2.00
N ASP A 314 -24.70 1.74 2.96
CA ASP A 314 -24.85 2.03 4.38
C ASP A 314 -24.20 3.38 4.75
N SER A 315 -23.03 3.68 4.18
CA SER A 315 -22.38 4.99 4.36
C SER A 315 -23.19 6.13 3.75
N GLN A 316 -23.79 5.92 2.58
CA GLN A 316 -24.68 6.89 1.94
C GLN A 316 -25.91 7.18 2.83
N ARG A 317 -26.56 6.15 3.39
CA ARG A 317 -27.67 6.33 4.34
C ARG A 317 -27.25 7.15 5.55
N ASN A 318 -26.04 6.88 6.10
CA ASN A 318 -25.54 7.62 7.24
C ASN A 318 -25.30 9.10 6.90
N VAL A 319 -24.74 9.41 5.72
CA VAL A 319 -24.58 10.80 5.26
C VAL A 319 -25.93 11.50 5.15
N LEU A 320 -26.95 10.86 4.59
CA LEU A 320 -28.29 11.43 4.43
C LEU A 320 -29.01 11.64 5.77
N ASN A 321 -28.71 10.85 6.79
CA ASN A 321 -29.34 10.94 8.12
C ASN A 321 -28.72 11.99 9.04
N TYR A 322 -27.49 12.47 8.73
CA TYR A 322 -26.76 13.44 9.57
C TYR A 322 -26.63 14.79 8.88
N GLU A 323 -27.69 15.61 8.93
CA GLU A 323 -27.75 16.88 8.20
C GLU A 323 -26.78 18.00 8.65
N ASN A 324 -26.02 17.93 9.75
CA ASN A 324 -25.47 19.19 10.25
C ASN A 324 -24.03 19.30 10.77
N VAL A 325 -23.28 18.29 11.12
CA VAL A 325 -21.90 18.52 11.66
C VAL A 325 -20.86 17.51 11.15
N TYR A 326 -21.30 16.37 10.72
CA TYR A 326 -20.42 15.26 10.31
C TYR A 326 -20.37 15.01 8.81
N VAL A 327 -21.02 15.85 8.01
CA VAL A 327 -21.18 15.66 6.56
C VAL A 327 -19.83 15.48 5.86
N ASN A 328 -18.83 16.29 6.17
CA ASN A 328 -17.53 16.18 5.51
C ASN A 328 -16.79 14.88 5.82
N SER A 329 -16.75 14.46 7.08
CA SER A 329 -16.06 13.20 7.44
C SER A 329 -16.76 11.95 6.92
N GLN A 330 -18.08 11.98 6.82
CA GLN A 330 -18.86 10.88 6.24
C GLN A 330 -18.72 10.85 4.71
N SER A 331 -18.74 12.01 4.06
CA SER A 331 -18.46 12.11 2.61
C SER A 331 -17.07 11.60 2.26
N ALA A 332 -16.04 11.97 3.05
CA ALA A 332 -14.69 11.47 2.88
C ALA A 332 -14.61 9.93 3.07
N THR A 333 -15.35 9.38 4.04
CA THR A 333 -15.42 7.93 4.25
C THR A 333 -16.10 7.23 3.07
N LEU A 334 -17.19 7.78 2.57
CA LEU A 334 -17.90 7.25 1.40
C LEU A 334 -17.01 7.28 0.16
N LEU A 335 -16.30 8.37 -0.07
CA LEU A 335 -15.35 8.48 -1.16
C LEU A 335 -14.26 7.38 -1.08
N TYR A 336 -13.70 7.16 0.11
CA TYR A 336 -12.74 6.08 0.33
C TYR A 336 -13.34 4.70 0.02
N MET A 337 -14.57 4.41 0.45
CA MET A 337 -15.24 3.13 0.16
C MET A 337 -15.48 2.94 -1.34
N ILE A 338 -15.81 4.01 -2.07
CA ILE A 338 -15.91 4.00 -3.53
C ILE A 338 -14.55 3.65 -4.16
N GLN A 339 -13.45 4.19 -3.66
CA GLN A 339 -12.11 3.88 -4.15
C GLN A 339 -11.71 2.42 -3.86
N VAL A 340 -12.06 1.89 -2.68
CA VAL A 340 -11.85 0.46 -2.37
C VAL A 340 -12.64 -0.42 -3.35
N TYR A 341 -13.88 -0.07 -3.67
CA TYR A 341 -14.69 -0.77 -4.68
C TYR A 341 -14.01 -0.77 -6.05
N LYS A 342 -13.48 0.37 -6.49
CA LYS A 342 -12.67 0.48 -7.72
C LYS A 342 -11.40 -0.37 -7.68
N ALA A 343 -10.68 -0.35 -6.55
CA ALA A 343 -9.44 -1.11 -6.37
C ALA A 343 -9.66 -2.64 -6.45
N LEU A 344 -10.87 -3.10 -6.16
CA LEU A 344 -11.29 -4.49 -6.36
C LEU A 344 -11.65 -4.82 -7.83
N GLY A 345 -11.53 -3.85 -8.74
CA GLY A 345 -11.88 -3.99 -10.16
C GLY A 345 -13.33 -3.65 -10.47
N GLY A 346 -14.08 -3.08 -9.53
CA GLY A 346 -15.46 -2.62 -9.75
C GLY A 346 -15.55 -1.52 -10.81
N GLY A 347 -16.60 -1.55 -11.62
CA GLY A 347 -16.75 -0.75 -12.83
C GLY A 347 -17.21 0.69 -12.62
N VAL A 348 -16.80 1.36 -11.56
CA VAL A 348 -17.03 2.81 -11.44
C VAL A 348 -16.06 3.50 -12.39
N GLU A 349 -16.60 4.03 -13.47
CA GLU A 349 -15.84 4.62 -14.57
C GLU A 349 -14.85 5.71 -14.13
N LYS A 350 -13.81 5.84 -14.96
CA LYS A 350 -12.68 6.76 -14.88
C LYS A 350 -13.07 8.20 -14.62
#